data_2e7944368956beefe4279083ba7063b6
#
_entry.id   2e7944368956beefe4279083ba7063b6
#
_cell.length_a   1.000
_cell.length_b   1.000
_cell.length_c   1.000
_cell.angle_alpha   90.00
_cell.angle_beta   90.00
_cell.angle_gamma   90.00
#
_symmetry.space_group_name_H-M   'P 1'
#
loop_
_entity.id
_entity.type
_entity.pdbx_description
1 polymer ?
#
loop_
_entity_poly.entity_id
_entity_poly.type
_entity_poly.pdbx_seq_one_letter_code
_entity_poly.pdbx_strand_id
1 'polypeptide(L)'
;MPKTYCALPFQHQYIHMSGSVRLCCATMENATDKKGNRLHMNNDSLQKVWNSDYMKDARLKMKNGEVLKACTKCVEQEERGYKSMRDSQREAENLANLKDDGSMDSLPHSMELHFGNVCNLKCKMCGQ
;
A
#
# COMPACT_ATOMS: atom_id res chain seq x y z
N MET A 1 6.35 -15.27 -10.30
CA MET A 1 5.72 -14.62 -9.14
C MET A 1 4.29 -15.11 -8.97
N PRO A 2 3.79 -15.28 -7.74
CA PRO A 2 2.39 -15.67 -7.51
C PRO A 2 1.42 -14.65 -8.11
N LYS A 3 0.22 -15.10 -8.52
CA LYS A 3 -0.85 -14.20 -9.01
C LYS A 3 -1.28 -13.14 -7.99
N THR A 4 -1.08 -13.42 -6.70
CA THR A 4 -1.37 -12.53 -5.58
C THR A 4 -0.36 -11.40 -5.40
N TYR A 5 0.75 -11.43 -6.12
CA TYR A 5 1.80 -10.45 -6.04
C TYR A 5 1.38 -9.09 -6.58
N CYS A 6 1.77 -8.03 -5.87
CA CYS A 6 1.65 -6.64 -6.28
C CYS A 6 2.95 -5.91 -5.94
N ALA A 7 3.49 -5.11 -6.84
CA ALA A 7 4.74 -4.38 -6.61
C ALA A 7 4.62 -3.23 -5.60
N LEU A 8 3.42 -2.66 -5.41
CA LEU A 8 3.24 -1.47 -4.58
C LEU A 8 3.79 -1.62 -3.15
N PRO A 9 3.51 -2.68 -2.38
CA PRO A 9 4.06 -2.82 -1.03
C PRO A 9 5.59 -2.93 -0.95
N PHE A 10 6.25 -3.13 -2.08
CA PHE A 10 7.72 -3.27 -2.18
C PHE A 10 8.42 -2.01 -2.68
N GLN A 11 7.69 -1.06 -3.22
CA GLN A 11 8.28 0.13 -3.85
C GLN A 11 7.52 1.43 -3.62
N HIS A 12 6.30 1.37 -3.07
CA HIS A 12 5.40 2.52 -2.98
C HIS A 12 4.77 2.62 -1.59
N GLN A 13 4.65 3.84 -1.07
CA GLN A 13 3.96 4.13 0.19
C GLN A 13 2.79 5.07 -0.04
N TYR A 14 1.60 4.66 0.38
CA TYR A 14 0.39 5.48 0.38
C TYR A 14 0.14 6.09 1.76
N ILE A 15 -0.08 7.39 1.81
CA ILE A 15 -0.40 8.13 3.03
C ILE A 15 -1.68 8.95 2.79
N HIS A 16 -2.71 8.61 3.54
CA HIS A 16 -4.00 9.29 3.50
C HIS A 16 -3.94 10.68 4.14
N MET A 17 -4.86 11.58 3.77
CA MET A 17 -4.93 12.95 4.31
C MET A 17 -5.06 13.03 5.83
N SER A 18 -5.57 11.98 6.48
CA SER A 18 -5.61 11.87 7.94
C SER A 18 -4.24 11.56 8.56
N GLY A 19 -3.21 11.26 7.75
CA GLY A 19 -1.91 10.77 8.18
C GLY A 19 -1.85 9.25 8.35
N SER A 20 -2.96 8.53 8.20
CA SER A 20 -2.97 7.07 8.26
C SER A 20 -2.30 6.46 7.03
N VAL A 21 -1.77 5.27 7.21
CA VAL A 21 -0.97 4.55 6.21
C VAL A 21 -1.76 3.37 5.66
N ARG A 22 -1.65 3.13 4.36
CA ARG A 22 -2.29 2.00 3.68
C ARG A 22 -1.31 1.34 2.72
N LEU A 23 -1.61 0.11 2.30
CA LEU A 23 -0.81 -0.59 1.26
C LEU A 23 -0.84 0.12 -0.09
N CYS A 24 -2.00 0.66 -0.48
CA CYS A 24 -2.19 1.39 -1.73
C CYS A 24 -3.48 2.22 -1.69
N CYS A 25 -3.74 2.99 -2.75
CA CYS A 25 -4.95 3.81 -2.88
C CYS A 25 -6.25 2.99 -3.06
N ALA A 26 -6.16 1.73 -3.48
CA ALA A 26 -7.33 0.89 -3.77
C ALA A 26 -7.95 0.25 -2.53
N THR A 27 -7.23 0.21 -1.40
CA THR A 27 -7.73 -0.36 -0.14
C THR A 27 -8.23 0.71 0.81
N MET A 28 -9.25 0.37 1.58
CA MET A 28 -9.72 1.18 2.72
C MET A 28 -9.12 0.72 4.05
N GLU A 29 -8.36 -0.38 4.06
CA GLU A 29 -7.73 -0.92 5.25
C GLU A 29 -6.51 -0.08 5.64
N ASN A 30 -6.51 0.43 6.87
CA ASN A 30 -5.37 1.16 7.43
C ASN A 30 -4.37 0.19 8.05
N ALA A 31 -3.08 0.47 7.88
CA ALA A 31 -2.03 -0.26 8.57
C ALA A 31 -2.12 -0.04 10.09
N THR A 32 -1.96 -1.11 10.84
CA THR A 32 -2.07 -1.13 12.30
C THR A 32 -0.83 -1.75 12.93
N ASP A 33 -0.58 -1.42 14.21
CA ASP A 33 0.41 -2.10 15.01
C ASP A 33 -0.14 -3.43 15.57
N LYS A 34 0.67 -4.17 16.33
CA LYS A 34 0.25 -5.44 16.96
C LYS A 34 -0.90 -5.29 17.97
N LYS A 35 -1.12 -4.08 18.48
CA LYS A 35 -2.19 -3.76 19.43
C LYS A 35 -3.48 -3.30 18.74
N GLY A 36 -3.47 -3.21 17.40
CA GLY A 36 -4.60 -2.74 16.60
C GLY A 36 -4.70 -1.22 16.47
N ASN A 37 -3.71 -0.46 16.95
CA ASN A 37 -3.66 0.99 16.77
C ASN A 37 -3.20 1.32 15.35
N ARG A 38 -3.81 2.34 14.74
CA ARG A 38 -3.41 2.80 13.41
C ARG A 38 -1.99 3.37 13.44
N LEU A 39 -1.18 2.96 12.48
CA LEU A 39 0.07 3.64 12.18
C LEU A 39 -0.24 5.02 11.59
N HIS A 40 0.47 6.03 12.03
CA HIS A 40 0.16 7.41 11.68
C HIS A 40 1.43 8.24 11.52
N MET A 41 1.55 8.94 10.39
CA MET A 41 2.75 9.70 10.05
C MET A 41 3.02 10.90 10.98
N ASN A 42 2.04 11.32 11.78
CA ASN A 42 2.27 12.34 12.80
C ASN A 42 3.09 11.82 14.00
N ASN A 43 3.05 10.51 14.24
CA ASN A 43 3.66 9.87 15.42
C ASN A 43 4.81 8.93 15.06
N ASP A 44 4.88 8.48 13.80
CA ASP A 44 5.79 7.45 13.34
C ASP A 44 6.67 7.96 12.19
N SER A 45 7.94 7.56 12.18
CA SER A 45 8.83 7.89 11.05
C SER A 45 8.48 7.05 9.80
N LEU A 46 8.89 7.53 8.63
CA LEU A 46 8.72 6.79 7.38
C LEU A 46 9.38 5.40 7.46
N GLN A 47 10.59 5.30 7.99
CA GLN A 47 11.28 4.02 8.15
C GLN A 47 10.51 3.05 9.04
N LYS A 48 9.96 3.53 10.15
CA LYS A 48 9.15 2.72 11.07
C LYS A 48 7.88 2.21 10.40
N VAL A 49 7.18 3.04 9.66
CA VAL A 49 5.97 2.69 8.92
C VAL A 49 6.29 1.71 7.79
N TRP A 50 7.33 2.00 7.02
CA TRP A 50 7.75 1.20 5.86
C TRP A 50 8.17 -0.22 6.24
N ASN A 51 8.81 -0.40 7.38
CA ASN A 51 9.22 -1.69 7.93
C ASN A 51 8.40 -2.11 9.17
N SER A 52 7.18 -1.62 9.29
CA SER A 52 6.25 -2.06 10.33
C SER A 52 5.87 -3.54 10.17
N ASP A 53 5.41 -4.15 11.25
CA ASP A 53 4.96 -5.55 11.22
C ASP A 53 3.82 -5.76 10.21
N TYR A 54 2.94 -4.78 10.04
CA TYR A 54 1.88 -4.80 9.03
C TYR A 54 2.44 -4.92 7.61
N MET A 55 3.43 -4.08 7.25
CA MET A 55 4.05 -4.09 5.92
C MET A 55 4.87 -5.36 5.69
N LYS A 56 5.61 -5.81 6.68
CA LYS A 56 6.39 -7.07 6.61
C LYS A 56 5.48 -8.27 6.38
N ASP A 57 4.42 -8.40 7.15
CA ASP A 57 3.44 -9.49 7.02
C ASP A 57 2.77 -9.47 5.63
N ALA A 58 2.36 -8.30 5.15
CA ALA A 58 1.77 -8.15 3.83
C ALA A 58 2.71 -8.62 2.71
N ARG A 59 3.99 -8.21 2.76
CA ARG A 59 5.00 -8.61 1.76
C ARG A 59 5.25 -10.11 1.77
N LEU A 60 5.39 -10.73 2.95
CA LEU A 60 5.60 -12.16 3.09
C LEU A 60 4.40 -12.97 2.59
N LYS A 61 3.19 -12.58 2.94
CA LYS A 61 1.95 -13.22 2.45
C LYS A 61 1.86 -13.14 0.92
N MET A 62 2.12 -11.98 0.33
CA MET A 62 2.13 -11.84 -1.13
C MET A 62 3.18 -12.74 -1.79
N LYS A 63 4.39 -12.79 -1.23
CA LYS A 63 5.47 -13.66 -1.72
C LYS A 63 5.07 -15.13 -1.67
N ASN A 64 4.33 -15.53 -0.64
CA ASN A 64 3.88 -16.91 -0.42
C ASN A 64 2.59 -17.26 -1.20
N GLY A 65 2.04 -16.34 -1.97
CA GLY A 65 0.84 -16.58 -2.77
C GLY A 65 -0.48 -16.45 -2.00
N GLU A 66 -0.45 -15.84 -0.84
CA GLU A 66 -1.66 -15.59 -0.04
C GLU A 66 -2.38 -14.32 -0.50
N VAL A 67 -3.70 -14.35 -0.49
CA VAL A 67 -4.56 -13.20 -0.78
C VAL A 67 -4.74 -12.37 0.50
N LEU A 68 -4.35 -11.11 0.44
CA LEU A 68 -4.58 -10.17 1.54
C LEU A 68 -6.01 -9.63 1.51
N LYS A 69 -6.61 -9.45 2.68
CA LYS A 69 -7.91 -8.78 2.81
C LYS A 69 -7.91 -7.39 2.18
N ALA A 70 -6.82 -6.64 2.34
CA ALA A 70 -6.63 -5.33 1.73
C ALA A 70 -6.64 -5.36 0.19
N CYS A 71 -6.41 -6.51 -0.44
CA CYS A 71 -6.32 -6.70 -1.88
C CYS A 71 -7.60 -7.26 -2.53
N THR A 72 -8.66 -7.47 -1.77
CA THR A 72 -9.92 -8.09 -2.24
C THR A 72 -10.49 -7.38 -3.48
N LYS A 73 -10.45 -6.05 -3.53
CA LYS A 73 -10.94 -5.28 -4.66
C LYS A 73 -10.23 -5.64 -5.98
N CYS A 74 -8.92 -5.78 -5.95
CA CYS A 74 -8.16 -6.19 -7.15
C CYS A 74 -8.51 -7.63 -7.56
N VAL A 75 -8.62 -8.53 -6.59
CA VAL A 75 -9.01 -9.93 -6.85
C VAL A 75 -10.38 -10.00 -7.52
N GLU A 76 -11.38 -9.32 -6.97
CA GLU A 76 -12.73 -9.28 -7.53
C GLU A 76 -12.77 -8.68 -8.96
N GLN A 77 -11.97 -7.66 -9.23
CA GLN A 77 -11.85 -7.09 -10.57
C GLN A 77 -11.28 -8.10 -11.56
N GLU A 78 -10.21 -8.80 -11.16
CA GLU A 78 -9.55 -9.81 -11.99
C GLU A 78 -10.45 -11.03 -12.26
N GLU A 79 -11.22 -11.48 -11.26
CA GLU A 79 -12.20 -12.56 -11.40
C GLU A 79 -13.32 -12.20 -12.40
N ARG A 80 -13.66 -10.93 -12.50
CA ARG A 80 -14.62 -10.40 -13.49
C ARG A 80 -14.01 -10.12 -14.86
N GLY A 81 -12.71 -10.41 -15.05
CA GLY A 81 -11.99 -10.18 -16.29
C GLY A 81 -11.52 -8.75 -16.53
N TYR A 82 -11.55 -7.91 -15.52
CA TYR A 82 -11.04 -6.53 -15.59
C TYR A 82 -9.56 -6.45 -15.17
N LYS A 83 -8.86 -5.49 -15.74
CA LYS A 83 -7.49 -5.16 -15.32
C LYS A 83 -7.52 -4.44 -13.98
N SER A 84 -6.81 -4.95 -12.99
CA SER A 84 -6.70 -4.36 -11.66
C SER A 84 -5.51 -3.40 -11.54
N MET A 85 -5.46 -2.65 -10.44
CA MET A 85 -4.28 -1.87 -10.06
C MET A 85 -3.06 -2.79 -9.87
N ARG A 86 -3.25 -3.95 -9.25
CA ARG A 86 -2.20 -4.97 -9.07
C ARG A 86 -1.63 -5.46 -10.40
N ASP A 87 -2.48 -5.73 -11.38
CA ASP A 87 -2.06 -6.12 -12.72
C ASP A 87 -1.21 -5.06 -13.41
N SER A 88 -1.52 -3.79 -13.19
CA SER A 88 -0.78 -2.67 -13.72
C SER A 88 0.59 -2.49 -13.08
N GLN A 89 0.81 -3.06 -11.90
CA GLN A 89 2.00 -2.90 -11.05
C GLN A 89 2.75 -4.22 -10.83
N ARG A 90 2.74 -5.12 -11.81
CA ARG A 90 3.39 -6.44 -11.67
C ARG A 90 4.92 -6.40 -11.75
N GLU A 91 5.47 -5.41 -12.42
CA GLU A 91 6.92 -5.27 -12.55
C GLU A 91 7.51 -4.71 -11.24
N ALA A 92 8.21 -5.54 -10.51
CA ALA A 92 8.91 -5.12 -9.30
C ALA A 92 10.41 -5.16 -9.52
N GLU A 93 11.00 -4.01 -9.52
CA GLU A 93 12.46 -3.87 -9.54
C GLU A 93 13.11 -4.12 -8.16
N ASN A 94 12.31 -4.20 -7.09
CA ASN A 94 12.81 -4.09 -5.71
C ASN A 94 12.80 -5.37 -4.88
N LEU A 95 12.50 -6.53 -5.45
CA LEU A 95 12.52 -7.78 -4.68
C LEU A 95 13.90 -8.14 -4.12
N ALA A 96 14.97 -7.68 -4.77
CA ALA A 96 16.33 -7.89 -4.31
C ALA A 96 16.63 -7.28 -2.93
N ASN A 97 15.86 -6.26 -2.53
CA ASN A 97 16.01 -5.58 -1.24
C ASN A 97 15.10 -6.18 -0.15
N LEU A 98 14.33 -7.21 -0.46
CA LEU A 98 13.45 -7.89 0.49
C LEU A 98 14.23 -8.88 1.34
N LYS A 99 14.18 -8.69 2.65
CA LYS A 99 14.75 -9.63 3.63
C LYS A 99 13.80 -10.77 3.96
N ASP A 100 14.32 -11.80 4.61
CA ASP A 100 13.55 -12.98 5.00
C ASP A 100 12.42 -12.67 6.00
N ASP A 101 12.57 -11.62 6.78
CA ASP A 101 11.55 -11.15 7.74
C ASP A 101 10.50 -10.23 7.12
N GLY A 102 10.56 -9.97 5.83
CA GLY A 102 9.65 -9.07 5.10
C GLY A 102 10.04 -7.59 5.16
N SER A 103 11.12 -7.23 5.83
CA SER A 103 11.64 -5.86 5.80
C SER A 103 12.35 -5.55 4.48
N MET A 104 12.43 -4.25 4.16
CA MET A 104 13.13 -3.75 2.98
C MET A 104 14.36 -2.96 3.41
N ASP A 105 15.48 -3.17 2.74
CA ASP A 105 16.70 -2.37 2.96
C ASP A 105 16.60 -0.96 2.36
N SER A 106 15.78 -0.81 1.33
CA SER A 106 15.52 0.48 0.69
C SER A 106 14.26 1.16 1.25
N LEU A 107 14.22 2.47 1.20
CA LEU A 107 12.99 3.25 1.38
C LEU A 107 12.09 3.09 0.13
N PRO A 108 10.80 3.48 0.20
CA PRO A 108 9.92 3.45 -0.97
C PRO A 108 10.47 4.37 -2.07
N HIS A 109 10.40 3.92 -3.32
CA HIS A 109 10.82 4.72 -4.49
C HIS A 109 9.81 5.78 -4.87
N SER A 110 8.56 5.56 -4.53
CA SER A 110 7.47 6.50 -4.80
C SER A 110 6.55 6.60 -3.60
N MET A 111 5.87 7.72 -3.51
CA MET A 111 4.91 7.99 -2.44
C MET A 111 3.68 8.66 -3.03
N GLU A 112 2.52 8.26 -2.56
CA GLU A 112 1.26 8.95 -2.79
C GLU A 112 0.84 9.66 -1.50
N LEU A 113 0.85 10.98 -1.53
CA LEU A 113 0.57 11.83 -0.37
C LEU A 113 -0.72 12.61 -0.61
N HIS A 114 -1.71 12.41 0.24
CA HIS A 114 -2.95 13.19 0.23
C HIS A 114 -2.88 14.26 1.31
N PHE A 115 -2.69 15.51 0.90
CA PHE A 115 -2.55 16.64 1.83
C PHE A 115 -3.88 17.19 2.37
N GLY A 116 -5.00 16.81 1.76
CA GLY A 116 -6.34 17.26 2.15
C GLY A 116 -7.24 17.47 0.95
N ASN A 117 -8.41 18.00 1.22
CA ASN A 117 -9.43 18.29 0.22
C ASN A 117 -9.64 19.81 -0.03
N VAL A 118 -8.81 20.66 0.55
CA VAL A 118 -8.84 22.10 0.33
C VAL A 118 -8.12 22.42 -0.97
N CYS A 119 -8.79 23.10 -1.87
CA CYS A 119 -8.28 23.46 -3.18
C CYS A 119 -8.65 24.92 -3.52
N ASN A 120 -7.76 25.63 -4.19
CA ASN A 120 -7.99 26.98 -4.68
C ASN A 120 -8.53 27.04 -6.12
N LEU A 121 -8.82 25.90 -6.73
CA LEU A 121 -9.41 25.82 -8.07
C LEU A 121 -10.93 25.78 -7.99
N LYS A 122 -11.59 26.28 -9.05
CA LYS A 122 -13.06 26.28 -9.20
C LYS A 122 -13.46 25.38 -10.36
N CYS A 123 -13.26 24.07 -10.21
CA CYS A 123 -13.66 23.09 -11.22
C CYS A 123 -15.17 22.83 -11.17
N LYS A 124 -15.82 22.71 -12.33
CA LYS A 124 -17.27 22.41 -12.41
C LYS A 124 -17.65 21.09 -11.74
N MET A 125 -16.72 20.12 -11.72
CA MET A 125 -16.94 18.81 -11.12
C MET A 125 -16.73 18.78 -9.60
N CYS A 126 -16.12 19.80 -9.02
CA CYS A 126 -16.00 19.94 -7.58
C CYS A 126 -17.31 20.52 -7.06
N GLY A 127 -18.20 19.63 -6.59
CA GLY A 127 -19.45 20.03 -5.94
C GLY A 127 -19.18 20.95 -4.75
N GLN A 128 -20.03 21.96 -4.61
CA GLN A 128 -20.04 22.87 -3.45
C GLN A 128 -20.78 22.24 -2.29
#